data_5282383f8b0be831942412fa531914b3
#
_entry.id   5282383f8b0be831942412fa531914b3
#
_cell.length_a   1.000
_cell.length_b   1.000
_cell.length_c   1.000
_cell.angle_alpha   90.00
_cell.angle_beta   90.00
_cell.angle_gamma   90.00
#
_symmetry.space_group_name_H-M   'P 1'
#
loop_
_entity.id
_entity.type
_entity.pdbx_description
1 polymer ?
#
loop_
_entity_poly.entity_id
_entity_poly.type
_entity_poly.pdbx_seq_one_letter_code
_entity_poly.pdbx_strand_id
1 'polypeptide(L)'
;RKINEVIDSGNVSSAEQETFRTALHPHGIQNMVSTHEERMAMAEVNLLQRLNDGTGVEERLSALKTLHDEVLYSAQTPFRFNTSRVLIQLMKEIVRARDNEEEQLRLIHDFQKVAAGNPRIVRAFLSKFFLLEMPEEWNQKTMDDHVHDANTMGRKNPTYLVMDARVKGIRRLTVVYYNFVDPKVVYELYEAAHIMGISVRLGIKFKACFHDRYVEFLWTPKGFTDTKSVLDFLKEPETGALMQEGRSVEDWAKEEVLQTLEVFNAKHAAEIAKEWGIEV
;
A
#
# COMPACT_ATOMS: atom_id res chain seq x y z
N ARG A 1 3.50 -0.77 25.02
CA ARG A 1 2.19 -0.41 25.55
C ARG A 1 1.50 0.60 24.63
N LYS A 2 2.07 1.80 24.38
CA LYS A 2 1.49 2.82 23.47
C LYS A 2 1.22 2.29 22.06
N ILE A 3 2.10 1.47 21.49
CA ILE A 3 1.90 0.86 20.17
C ILE A 3 0.65 -0.02 20.16
N ASN A 4 0.47 -0.87 21.17
CA ASN A 4 -0.69 -1.73 21.26
C ASN A 4 -1.98 -0.94 21.54
N GLU A 5 -1.91 0.11 22.35
CA GLU A 5 -3.04 1.04 22.55
C GLU A 5 -3.49 1.67 21.23
N VAL A 6 -2.56 2.05 20.36
CA VAL A 6 -2.88 2.58 19.02
C VAL A 6 -3.43 1.48 18.10
N ILE A 7 -2.88 0.24 18.14
CA ILE A 7 -3.40 -0.89 17.38
C ILE A 7 -4.82 -1.26 17.82
N ASP A 8 -5.10 -1.22 19.12
CA ASP A 8 -6.42 -1.54 19.68
C ASP A 8 -7.46 -0.45 19.45
N SER A 9 -7.04 0.81 19.34
CA SER A 9 -7.92 1.95 19.04
C SER A 9 -8.42 2.02 17.61
N GLY A 10 -8.00 1.11 16.73
CA GLY A 10 -8.46 1.03 15.33
C GLY A 10 -9.98 0.88 15.15
N ASN A 11 -10.74 0.66 16.25
CA ASN A 11 -12.19 0.65 16.31
C ASN A 11 -12.82 1.91 16.94
N VAL A 12 -12.03 2.97 17.20
CA VAL A 12 -12.51 4.21 17.82
C VAL A 12 -13.24 5.06 16.79
N SER A 13 -14.37 5.65 17.18
CA SER A 13 -15.21 6.47 16.31
C SER A 13 -14.44 7.66 15.72
N SER A 14 -14.86 8.11 14.53
CA SER A 14 -14.24 9.24 13.81
C SER A 14 -14.11 10.52 14.65
N ALA A 15 -15.04 10.76 15.60
CA ALA A 15 -15.04 11.91 16.50
C ALA A 15 -13.93 11.84 17.57
N GLU A 16 -13.63 10.65 18.10
CA GLU A 16 -12.54 10.45 19.05
C GLU A 16 -11.18 10.50 18.35
N GLN A 17 -11.12 10.05 17.09
CA GLN A 17 -9.93 10.19 16.24
C GLN A 17 -9.61 11.66 15.92
N GLU A 18 -10.62 12.49 15.74
CA GLU A 18 -10.47 13.93 15.50
C GLU A 18 -9.98 14.67 16.76
N THR A 19 -10.44 14.25 17.94
CA THR A 19 -9.93 14.75 19.22
C THR A 19 -8.48 14.33 19.46
N PHE A 20 -8.10 13.12 19.06
CA PHE A 20 -6.72 12.63 19.12
C PHE A 20 -5.81 13.37 18.10
N ARG A 21 -6.33 13.68 16.90
CA ARG A 21 -5.64 14.51 15.88
C ARG A 21 -5.39 15.93 16.34
N THR A 22 -6.34 16.57 17.01
CA THR A 22 -6.19 17.93 17.56
C THR A 22 -5.20 17.97 18.72
N ALA A 23 -5.11 16.91 19.51
CA ALA A 23 -4.08 16.78 20.56
C ALA A 23 -2.67 16.52 20.00
N LEU A 24 -2.57 16.01 18.78
CA LEU A 24 -1.33 15.78 18.01
C LEU A 24 -1.06 16.90 16.99
N HIS A 25 -1.69 18.05 17.12
CA HIS A 25 -1.41 19.23 16.29
C HIS A 25 0.10 19.51 16.27
N PRO A 26 0.71 19.90 15.12
CA PRO A 26 2.16 20.14 15.01
C PRO A 26 2.73 21.15 16.02
N HIS A 27 1.87 21.87 16.71
CA HIS A 27 2.21 22.79 17.80
C HIS A 27 1.64 22.35 19.16
N GLY A 28 1.12 21.12 19.27
CA GLY A 28 0.60 20.59 20.54
C GLY A 28 1.73 20.27 21.52
N ILE A 29 1.49 20.48 22.82
CA ILE A 29 2.46 20.25 23.91
C ILE A 29 3.02 18.82 23.86
N GLN A 30 2.22 17.84 23.47
CA GLN A 30 2.64 16.43 23.34
C GLN A 30 3.73 16.23 22.27
N ASN A 31 3.63 16.90 21.12
CA ASN A 31 4.66 16.85 20.09
C ASN A 31 5.95 17.58 20.48
N MET A 32 5.86 18.58 21.35
CA MET A 32 7.06 19.28 21.89
C MET A 32 7.83 18.45 22.92
N VAL A 33 7.17 17.48 23.54
CA VAL A 33 7.75 16.60 24.60
C VAL A 33 8.15 15.23 24.06
N SER A 34 7.60 14.79 22.93
CA SER A 34 7.93 13.51 22.32
C SER A 34 9.31 13.52 21.69
N THR A 35 10.05 12.44 21.88
CA THR A 35 11.34 12.25 21.19
C THR A 35 11.12 12.06 19.68
N HIS A 36 12.17 12.29 18.88
CA HIS A 36 12.11 12.06 17.45
C HIS A 36 11.76 10.61 17.11
N GLU A 37 12.32 9.65 17.83
CA GLU A 37 12.06 8.22 17.68
C GLU A 37 10.60 7.87 18.01
N GLU A 38 10.02 8.49 19.04
CA GLU A 38 8.59 8.31 19.35
C GLU A 38 7.70 8.84 18.23
N ARG A 39 7.99 10.01 17.66
CA ARG A 39 7.22 10.55 16.53
C ARG A 39 7.31 9.66 15.29
N MET A 40 8.51 9.17 14.95
CA MET A 40 8.69 8.20 13.86
C MET A 40 7.86 6.94 14.08
N ALA A 41 7.95 6.34 15.27
CA ALA A 41 7.22 5.14 15.61
C ALA A 41 5.70 5.35 15.53
N MET A 42 5.19 6.47 16.02
CA MET A 42 3.77 6.80 15.95
C MET A 42 3.29 7.03 14.52
N ALA A 43 4.08 7.69 13.67
CA ALA A 43 3.75 7.88 12.26
C ALA A 43 3.66 6.54 11.51
N GLU A 44 4.60 5.62 11.78
CA GLU A 44 4.61 4.29 11.16
C GLU A 44 3.43 3.42 11.60
N VAL A 45 3.14 3.38 12.90
CA VAL A 45 1.99 2.62 13.43
C VAL A 45 0.68 3.19 12.89
N ASN A 46 0.52 4.51 12.89
CA ASN A 46 -0.69 5.16 12.38
C ASN A 46 -0.92 4.84 10.89
N LEU A 47 0.14 4.87 10.06
CA LEU A 47 0.01 4.48 8.66
C LEU A 47 -0.40 3.00 8.54
N LEU A 48 0.32 2.09 9.21
CA LEU A 48 0.05 0.66 9.10
C LEU A 48 -1.39 0.28 9.49
N GLN A 49 -1.97 0.97 10.46
CA GLN A 49 -3.37 0.79 10.82
C GLN A 49 -4.33 1.28 9.72
N ARG A 50 -4.02 2.42 9.11
CA ARG A 50 -4.87 3.01 8.06
C ARG A 50 -4.74 2.31 6.71
N LEU A 51 -3.76 1.43 6.55
CA LEU A 51 -3.63 0.57 5.36
C LEU A 51 -4.61 -0.60 5.36
N ASN A 52 -5.34 -0.84 6.47
CA ASN A 52 -6.37 -1.86 6.53
C ASN A 52 -7.60 -1.46 5.71
N ASP A 53 -8.35 -2.47 5.25
CA ASP A 53 -9.59 -2.28 4.51
C ASP A 53 -10.64 -1.54 5.36
N GLY A 54 -11.32 -0.58 4.75
CA GLY A 54 -12.34 0.26 5.41
C GLY A 54 -11.92 1.69 5.73
N THR A 55 -10.65 2.02 5.59
CA THR A 55 -10.15 3.40 5.74
C THR A 55 -10.29 4.20 4.44
N GLY A 56 -10.68 5.46 4.52
CA GLY A 56 -10.81 6.33 3.35
C GLY A 56 -9.48 6.66 2.67
N VAL A 57 -9.51 6.96 1.37
CA VAL A 57 -8.32 7.31 0.57
C VAL A 57 -7.56 8.49 1.18
N GLU A 58 -8.27 9.56 1.51
CA GLU A 58 -7.67 10.78 2.09
C GLU A 58 -6.97 10.52 3.42
N GLU A 59 -7.53 9.63 4.23
CA GLU A 59 -6.91 9.25 5.50
C GLU A 59 -5.62 8.46 5.31
N ARG A 60 -5.61 7.54 4.33
CA ARG A 60 -4.39 6.80 3.98
C ARG A 60 -3.30 7.71 3.44
N LEU A 61 -3.66 8.63 2.54
CA LEU A 61 -2.72 9.60 1.97
C LEU A 61 -2.19 10.57 3.03
N SER A 62 -3.04 11.05 3.93
CA SER A 62 -2.63 11.91 5.05
C SER A 62 -1.65 11.18 5.98
N ALA A 63 -1.92 9.92 6.31
CA ALA A 63 -1.01 9.12 7.13
C ALA A 63 0.32 8.83 6.41
N LEU A 64 0.28 8.56 5.10
CA LEU A 64 1.48 8.37 4.28
C LEU A 64 2.35 9.64 4.24
N LYS A 65 1.71 10.79 4.13
CA LYS A 65 2.41 12.08 4.16
C LYS A 65 3.09 12.32 5.53
N THR A 66 2.40 12.02 6.61
CA THR A 66 2.97 12.10 7.96
C THR A 66 4.18 11.16 8.10
N LEU A 67 4.08 9.92 7.61
CA LEU A 67 5.21 9.00 7.58
C LEU A 67 6.39 9.57 6.78
N HIS A 68 6.12 10.10 5.60
CA HIS A 68 7.16 10.70 4.76
C HIS A 68 7.89 11.82 5.50
N ASP A 69 7.15 12.73 6.12
CA ASP A 69 7.71 13.91 6.78
C ASP A 69 8.51 13.53 8.04
N GLU A 70 7.99 12.61 8.86
CA GLU A 70 8.65 12.23 10.13
C GLU A 70 9.78 11.21 9.95
N VAL A 71 9.65 10.25 9.04
CA VAL A 71 10.60 9.13 8.92
C VAL A 71 11.56 9.31 7.76
N LEU A 72 11.07 9.72 6.59
CA LEU A 72 11.89 9.78 5.39
C LEU A 72 12.59 11.13 5.21
N TYR A 73 11.98 12.22 5.64
CA TYR A 73 12.53 13.56 5.44
C TYR A 73 13.33 14.04 6.65
N SER A 74 12.90 13.73 7.87
CA SER A 74 13.51 14.24 9.10
C SER A 74 14.74 13.44 9.56
N ALA A 75 15.00 12.26 9.04
CA ALA A 75 16.18 11.48 9.39
C ALA A 75 17.46 12.21 8.95
N GLN A 76 18.13 12.83 9.90
CA GLN A 76 19.35 13.66 9.68
C GLN A 76 20.65 12.84 9.57
N THR A 77 20.55 11.53 9.33
CA THR A 77 21.73 10.66 9.24
C THR A 77 22.26 10.58 7.83
N PRO A 78 23.58 10.39 7.63
CA PRO A 78 24.16 10.18 6.31
C PRO A 78 23.59 8.95 5.56
N PHE A 79 22.91 8.05 6.27
CA PHE A 79 22.36 6.80 5.76
C PHE A 79 20.83 6.75 5.87
N ARG A 80 20.18 7.91 5.71
CA ARG A 80 18.77 8.15 6.04
C ARG A 80 17.78 7.27 5.25
N PHE A 81 18.01 7.10 3.94
CA PHE A 81 17.08 6.32 3.11
C PHE A 81 17.06 4.85 3.48
N ASN A 82 18.22 4.27 3.73
CA ASN A 82 18.31 2.89 4.16
C ASN A 82 17.82 2.70 5.60
N THR A 83 18.11 3.67 6.48
CA THR A 83 17.61 3.68 7.86
C THR A 83 16.09 3.68 7.89
N SER A 84 15.44 4.59 7.16
CA SER A 84 13.98 4.68 7.13
C SER A 84 13.31 3.42 6.57
N ARG A 85 13.90 2.79 5.55
CA ARG A 85 13.40 1.53 4.99
C ARG A 85 13.42 0.40 6.02
N VAL A 86 14.49 0.31 6.79
CA VAL A 86 14.64 -0.68 7.87
C VAL A 86 13.66 -0.39 9.01
N LEU A 87 13.48 0.87 9.39
CA LEU A 87 12.53 1.27 10.45
C LEU A 87 11.10 0.85 10.09
N ILE A 88 10.65 1.16 8.87
CA ILE A 88 9.31 0.76 8.40
C ILE A 88 9.17 -0.78 8.42
N GLN A 89 10.19 -1.51 7.99
CA GLN A 89 10.14 -2.97 8.02
C GLN A 89 10.11 -3.51 9.47
N LEU A 90 10.90 -2.96 10.37
CA LEU A 90 10.86 -3.30 11.79
C LEU A 90 9.49 -3.03 12.40
N MET A 91 8.86 -1.89 12.08
CA MET A 91 7.53 -1.58 12.59
C MET A 91 6.48 -2.59 12.10
N LYS A 92 6.58 -3.05 10.85
CA LYS A 92 5.71 -4.14 10.35
C LYS A 92 5.86 -5.41 11.20
N GLU A 93 7.08 -5.77 11.57
CA GLU A 93 7.31 -6.94 12.41
C GLU A 93 6.83 -6.71 13.85
N ILE A 94 7.00 -5.49 14.43
CA ILE A 94 6.46 -5.12 15.73
C ILE A 94 4.93 -5.26 15.77
N VAL A 95 4.25 -4.79 14.73
CA VAL A 95 2.79 -4.91 14.63
C VAL A 95 2.35 -6.36 14.48
N ARG A 96 3.08 -7.16 13.72
CA ARG A 96 2.82 -8.61 13.57
C ARG A 96 3.04 -9.39 14.85
N ALA A 97 4.02 -8.99 15.66
CA ALA A 97 4.36 -9.61 16.94
C ALA A 97 3.44 -9.20 18.10
N ARG A 98 2.26 -8.61 17.81
CA ARG A 98 1.31 -8.07 18.80
C ARG A 98 1.02 -9.04 19.95
N ASP A 99 0.84 -10.32 19.64
CA ASP A 99 0.47 -11.36 20.60
C ASP A 99 1.69 -12.04 21.27
N ASN A 100 2.90 -11.57 20.99
CA ASN A 100 4.16 -12.05 21.54
C ASN A 100 4.96 -10.87 22.13
N GLU A 101 4.74 -10.60 23.43
CA GLU A 101 5.33 -9.44 24.12
C GLU A 101 6.87 -9.48 24.14
N GLU A 102 7.47 -10.64 24.34
CA GLU A 102 8.94 -10.79 24.37
C GLU A 102 9.55 -10.43 23.00
N GLU A 103 9.00 -10.98 21.92
CA GLU A 103 9.45 -10.67 20.56
C GLU A 103 9.20 -9.20 20.22
N GLN A 104 8.07 -8.65 20.62
CA GLN A 104 7.73 -7.25 20.39
C GLN A 104 8.72 -6.32 21.11
N LEU A 105 9.07 -6.59 22.34
CA LEU A 105 10.07 -5.81 23.10
C LEU A 105 11.46 -5.89 22.45
N ARG A 106 11.86 -7.07 21.98
CA ARG A 106 13.12 -7.26 21.24
C ARG A 106 13.14 -6.41 19.97
N LEU A 107 12.07 -6.43 19.20
CA LEU A 107 11.94 -5.65 17.97
C LEU A 107 11.92 -4.14 18.22
N ILE A 108 11.29 -3.69 19.31
CA ILE A 108 11.30 -2.27 19.74
C ILE A 108 12.74 -1.84 20.09
N HIS A 109 13.50 -2.68 20.77
CA HIS A 109 14.90 -2.40 21.07
C HIS A 109 15.75 -2.32 19.77
N ASP A 110 15.50 -3.21 18.82
CA ASP A 110 16.12 -3.16 17.50
C ASP A 110 15.74 -1.89 16.73
N PHE A 111 14.48 -1.45 16.81
CA PHE A 111 14.02 -0.19 16.23
C PHE A 111 14.80 1.02 16.80
N GLN A 112 14.97 1.10 18.11
CA GLN A 112 15.76 2.16 18.75
C GLN A 112 17.21 2.18 18.28
N LYS A 113 17.85 0.99 18.15
CA LYS A 113 19.22 0.88 17.62
C LYS A 113 19.33 1.38 16.20
N VAL A 114 18.36 1.06 15.35
CA VAL A 114 18.34 1.47 13.95
C VAL A 114 18.05 2.97 13.83
N ALA A 115 17.17 3.51 14.66
CA ALA A 115 16.83 4.93 14.67
C ALA A 115 18.05 5.85 14.93
N ALA A 116 19.05 5.34 15.65
CA ALA A 116 20.34 6.02 15.83
C ALA A 116 21.14 6.17 14.50
N GLY A 117 20.72 5.52 13.41
CA GLY A 117 21.27 5.70 12.08
C GLY A 117 22.70 5.18 11.85
N ASN A 118 23.20 4.28 12.71
CA ASN A 118 24.53 3.71 12.53
C ASN A 118 24.57 2.81 11.28
N PRO A 119 25.40 3.12 10.25
CA PRO A 119 25.40 2.37 9.00
C PRO A 119 25.70 0.88 9.15
N ARG A 120 26.52 0.48 10.13
CA ARG A 120 26.82 -0.95 10.37
C ARG A 120 25.59 -1.71 10.86
N ILE A 121 24.84 -1.09 11.76
CA ILE A 121 23.60 -1.68 12.30
C ILE A 121 22.55 -1.74 11.19
N VAL A 122 22.35 -0.64 10.46
CA VAL A 122 21.37 -0.59 9.37
C VAL A 122 21.69 -1.63 8.30
N ARG A 123 22.96 -1.83 7.90
CA ARG A 123 23.37 -2.86 6.94
C ARG A 123 23.07 -4.27 7.44
N ALA A 124 23.27 -4.54 8.72
CA ALA A 124 22.93 -5.83 9.30
C ALA A 124 21.42 -6.12 9.18
N PHE A 125 20.58 -5.11 9.41
CA PHE A 125 19.12 -5.26 9.22
C PHE A 125 18.69 -5.29 7.77
N LEU A 126 19.32 -4.54 6.86
CA LEU A 126 19.09 -4.69 5.42
C LEU A 126 19.32 -6.14 4.99
N SER A 127 20.44 -6.72 5.42
CA SER A 127 20.74 -8.15 5.14
C SER A 127 19.71 -9.08 5.77
N LYS A 128 19.33 -8.86 7.04
CA LYS A 128 18.32 -9.65 7.76
C LYS A 128 16.96 -9.66 7.04
N PHE A 129 16.58 -8.54 6.46
CA PHE A 129 15.29 -8.38 5.76
C PHE A 129 15.39 -8.59 4.23
N PHE A 130 16.52 -9.03 3.74
CA PHE A 130 16.77 -9.21 2.30
C PHE A 130 16.53 -7.94 1.47
N LEU A 131 16.83 -6.78 2.04
CA LEU A 131 16.72 -5.49 1.37
C LEU A 131 18.09 -5.11 0.80
N LEU A 132 18.13 -4.76 -0.49
CA LEU A 132 19.34 -4.21 -1.10
C LEU A 132 19.67 -2.84 -0.51
N GLU A 133 20.96 -2.59 -0.22
CA GLU A 133 21.41 -1.24 0.13
C GLU A 133 21.24 -0.32 -1.09
N MET A 134 20.56 0.79 -0.88
CA MET A 134 20.32 1.79 -1.93
C MET A 134 21.27 2.95 -1.78
N PRO A 135 21.77 3.54 -2.89
CA PRO A 135 22.51 4.78 -2.83
C PRO A 135 21.69 5.90 -2.21
N GLU A 136 22.27 6.69 -1.33
CA GLU A 136 21.57 7.80 -0.67
C GLU A 136 21.13 8.89 -1.66
N GLU A 137 21.80 9.06 -2.76
CA GLU A 137 21.42 9.96 -3.85
C GLU A 137 20.21 9.44 -4.64
N TRP A 138 19.80 8.20 -4.40
CA TRP A 138 18.64 7.57 -5.01
C TRP A 138 18.59 7.73 -6.54
N ASN A 139 19.72 7.57 -7.19
CA ASN A 139 19.84 7.72 -8.65
C ASN A 139 19.70 6.42 -9.43
N GLN A 140 19.57 5.27 -8.77
CA GLN A 140 19.36 3.98 -9.43
C GLN A 140 17.96 3.86 -10.02
N LYS A 141 17.86 3.33 -11.23
CA LYS A 141 16.60 3.09 -11.95
C LYS A 141 16.10 1.66 -11.68
N THR A 142 15.73 1.38 -10.44
CA THR A 142 15.04 0.15 -10.10
C THR A 142 13.59 0.22 -10.53
N MET A 143 13.08 -0.82 -11.15
CA MET A 143 11.72 -0.84 -11.69
C MET A 143 11.04 -2.19 -11.49
N ASP A 144 9.72 -2.14 -11.39
CA ASP A 144 8.83 -3.29 -11.57
C ASP A 144 7.72 -2.88 -12.53
N ASP A 145 7.72 -3.48 -13.71
CA ASP A 145 6.86 -3.07 -14.82
C ASP A 145 5.54 -3.86 -14.88
N HIS A 146 5.26 -4.75 -13.90
CA HIS A 146 4.01 -5.50 -13.87
C HIS A 146 3.61 -5.89 -12.43
N VAL A 147 2.95 -4.97 -11.74
CA VAL A 147 2.43 -5.20 -10.40
C VAL A 147 0.92 -4.99 -10.34
N HIS A 148 0.28 -5.60 -9.35
CA HIS A 148 -1.15 -5.49 -9.10
C HIS A 148 -1.41 -4.98 -7.69
N ASP A 149 -2.44 -4.17 -7.54
CA ASP A 149 -3.00 -3.80 -6.24
C ASP A 149 -4.28 -4.61 -5.92
N ALA A 150 -4.91 -4.31 -4.78
CA ALA A 150 -6.11 -4.99 -4.30
C ALA A 150 -7.34 -4.78 -5.19
N ASN A 151 -7.30 -3.83 -6.13
CA ASN A 151 -8.39 -3.60 -7.07
C ASN A 151 -8.35 -4.56 -8.27
N THR A 152 -7.31 -5.39 -8.34
CA THR A 152 -7.18 -6.46 -9.33
C THR A 152 -6.78 -7.78 -8.66
N MET A 153 -5.55 -8.24 -8.84
CA MET A 153 -5.07 -9.52 -8.28
C MET A 153 -4.16 -9.36 -7.06
N GLY A 154 -3.83 -8.13 -6.68
CA GLY A 154 -3.00 -7.85 -5.51
C GLY A 154 -3.76 -7.94 -4.20
N ARG A 155 -3.03 -7.83 -3.10
CA ARG A 155 -3.58 -7.89 -1.74
C ARG A 155 -3.50 -6.56 -0.99
N LYS A 156 -2.90 -5.54 -1.60
CA LYS A 156 -2.59 -4.27 -0.96
C LYS A 156 -3.24 -3.13 -1.71
N ASN A 157 -3.85 -2.20 -0.99
CA ASN A 157 -4.34 -0.98 -1.62
C ASN A 157 -3.19 -0.17 -2.26
N PRO A 158 -3.49 0.81 -3.14
CA PRO A 158 -2.47 1.59 -3.85
C PRO A 158 -1.45 2.25 -2.93
N THR A 159 -1.90 2.85 -1.83
CA THR A 159 -1.03 3.50 -0.83
C THR A 159 -0.03 2.51 -0.22
N TYR A 160 -0.50 1.31 0.15
CA TYR A 160 0.36 0.26 0.71
C TYR A 160 1.35 -0.27 -0.34
N LEU A 161 0.91 -0.47 -1.57
CA LEU A 161 1.76 -0.92 -2.67
C LEU A 161 2.93 0.06 -2.90
N VAL A 162 2.65 1.35 -2.94
CA VAL A 162 3.66 2.41 -3.13
C VAL A 162 4.63 2.48 -1.95
N MET A 163 4.13 2.40 -0.72
CA MET A 163 4.99 2.33 0.47
C MET A 163 5.93 1.13 0.43
N ASP A 164 5.41 -0.05 0.07
CA ASP A 164 6.22 -1.27 -0.05
C ASP A 164 7.27 -1.17 -1.15
N ALA A 165 6.91 -0.58 -2.28
CA ALA A 165 7.86 -0.31 -3.36
C ALA A 165 9.01 0.57 -2.85
N ARG A 166 8.71 1.61 -2.06
CA ARG A 166 9.72 2.46 -1.44
C ARG A 166 10.63 1.66 -0.51
N VAL A 167 10.08 0.82 0.36
CA VAL A 167 10.85 -0.05 1.27
C VAL A 167 11.76 -0.99 0.49
N LYS A 168 11.28 -1.58 -0.61
CA LYS A 168 12.07 -2.44 -1.49
C LYS A 168 13.10 -1.70 -2.35
N GLY A 169 13.04 -0.38 -2.40
CA GLY A 169 13.94 0.44 -3.20
C GLY A 169 13.53 0.58 -4.67
N ILE A 170 12.28 0.30 -5.01
CA ILE A 170 11.75 0.42 -6.37
C ILE A 170 11.42 1.91 -6.63
N ARG A 171 11.91 2.44 -7.76
CA ARG A 171 11.69 3.84 -8.17
C ARG A 171 10.62 4.02 -9.22
N ARG A 172 10.34 2.99 -9.99
CA ARG A 172 9.32 3.02 -11.03
C ARG A 172 8.44 1.78 -10.95
N LEU A 173 7.13 1.99 -10.90
CA LEU A 173 6.12 0.96 -10.95
C LEU A 173 5.26 1.10 -12.19
N THR A 174 4.89 -0.02 -12.81
CA THR A 174 3.73 -0.08 -13.71
C THR A 174 2.66 -0.92 -13.02
N VAL A 175 1.58 -0.26 -12.57
CA VAL A 175 0.46 -0.94 -11.90
C VAL A 175 -0.58 -1.29 -12.95
N VAL A 176 -0.89 -2.59 -13.04
CA VAL A 176 -1.74 -3.15 -14.12
C VAL A 176 -3.12 -3.49 -13.58
N TYR A 177 -4.13 -2.99 -14.25
CA TYR A 177 -5.55 -3.24 -14.00
C TYR A 177 -6.16 -4.05 -15.14
N TYR A 178 -7.12 -4.90 -14.84
CA TYR A 178 -7.82 -5.67 -15.86
C TYR A 178 -9.05 -4.91 -16.35
N ASN A 179 -9.19 -4.84 -17.67
CA ASN A 179 -10.30 -4.29 -18.42
C ASN A 179 -10.60 -2.80 -18.16
N PHE A 180 -10.63 -2.34 -16.91
CA PHE A 180 -10.84 -0.95 -16.55
C PHE A 180 -10.11 -0.56 -15.27
N VAL A 181 -10.09 0.72 -14.94
CA VAL A 181 -9.63 1.24 -13.66
C VAL A 181 -10.57 2.35 -13.15
N ASP A 182 -10.83 2.35 -11.85
CA ASP A 182 -11.61 3.41 -11.22
C ASP A 182 -10.76 4.68 -11.05
N PRO A 183 -11.27 5.86 -11.42
CA PRO A 183 -10.55 7.13 -11.23
C PRO A 183 -10.11 7.40 -9.77
N LYS A 184 -10.86 6.90 -8.77
CA LYS A 184 -10.48 7.04 -7.36
C LYS A 184 -9.23 6.24 -7.02
N VAL A 185 -9.09 5.04 -7.60
CA VAL A 185 -7.92 4.18 -7.45
C VAL A 185 -6.70 4.83 -8.09
N VAL A 186 -6.87 5.40 -9.29
CA VAL A 186 -5.80 6.14 -9.98
C VAL A 186 -5.37 7.37 -9.17
N TYR A 187 -6.31 8.13 -8.63
CA TYR A 187 -6.02 9.26 -7.76
C TYR A 187 -5.16 8.83 -6.56
N GLU A 188 -5.60 7.80 -5.82
CA GLU A 188 -4.85 7.30 -4.67
C GLU A 188 -3.43 6.85 -5.06
N LEU A 189 -3.30 6.11 -6.15
CA LEU A 189 -2.04 5.60 -6.64
C LEU A 189 -1.04 6.72 -6.98
N TYR A 190 -1.47 7.71 -7.74
CA TYR A 190 -0.62 8.81 -8.18
C TYR A 190 -0.26 9.76 -7.05
N GLU A 191 -1.21 10.08 -6.15
CA GLU A 191 -0.92 10.90 -4.96
C GLU A 191 0.04 10.19 -4.00
N ALA A 192 -0.17 8.91 -3.73
CA ALA A 192 0.77 8.13 -2.92
C ALA A 192 2.18 8.09 -3.56
N ALA A 193 2.24 7.91 -4.87
CA ALA A 193 3.50 7.90 -5.62
C ALA A 193 4.20 9.27 -5.57
N HIS A 194 3.45 10.36 -5.68
CA HIS A 194 3.96 11.72 -5.56
C HIS A 194 4.56 11.96 -4.16
N ILE A 195 3.82 11.62 -3.10
CA ILE A 195 4.30 11.72 -1.71
C ILE A 195 5.61 10.96 -1.53
N MET A 196 5.71 9.74 -2.04
CA MET A 196 6.86 8.87 -1.84
C MET A 196 8.00 9.09 -2.85
N GLY A 197 7.84 9.97 -3.82
CA GLY A 197 8.84 10.23 -4.86
C GLY A 197 9.08 9.01 -5.77
N ILE A 198 8.05 8.22 -6.04
CA ILE A 198 8.07 7.07 -6.95
C ILE A 198 7.38 7.45 -8.26
N SER A 199 7.98 7.07 -9.39
CA SER A 199 7.35 7.21 -10.70
C SER A 199 6.39 6.05 -10.92
N VAL A 200 5.12 6.36 -11.17
CA VAL A 200 4.09 5.35 -11.47
C VAL A 200 3.62 5.47 -12.91
N ARG A 201 3.30 4.33 -13.50
CA ARG A 201 2.60 4.21 -14.78
C ARG A 201 1.34 3.38 -14.59
N LEU A 202 0.30 3.77 -15.29
CA LEU A 202 -0.94 3.01 -15.40
C LEU A 202 -0.80 2.02 -16.55
N GLY A 203 -1.12 0.75 -16.32
CA GLY A 203 -1.29 -0.28 -17.33
C GLY A 203 -2.72 -0.80 -17.32
N ILE A 204 -3.34 -0.95 -18.50
CA ILE A 204 -4.66 -1.55 -18.65
C ILE A 204 -4.51 -2.78 -19.52
N LYS A 205 -4.87 -3.93 -18.98
CA LYS A 205 -4.77 -5.22 -19.64
C LYS A 205 -6.17 -5.68 -20.04
N PHE A 206 -6.37 -5.92 -21.31
CA PHE A 206 -7.66 -6.35 -21.86
C PHE A 206 -7.47 -7.32 -23.02
N LYS A 207 -8.52 -8.05 -23.36
CA LYS A 207 -8.56 -8.94 -24.52
C LYS A 207 -9.44 -8.30 -25.60
N ALA A 208 -8.94 -8.29 -26.83
CA ALA A 208 -9.70 -7.85 -27.99
C ALA A 208 -9.61 -8.89 -29.12
N CYS A 209 -10.66 -8.95 -29.94
CA CYS A 209 -10.65 -9.78 -31.13
C CYS A 209 -9.82 -9.10 -32.23
N PHE A 210 -8.82 -9.81 -32.73
CA PHE A 210 -7.98 -9.38 -33.83
C PHE A 210 -7.84 -10.51 -34.84
N HIS A 211 -8.33 -10.32 -36.06
CA HIS A 211 -8.37 -11.35 -37.11
C HIS A 211 -8.90 -12.71 -36.61
N ASP A 212 -10.10 -12.71 -36.06
CA ASP A 212 -10.83 -13.88 -35.54
C ASP A 212 -10.11 -14.63 -34.37
N ARG A 213 -9.15 -13.98 -33.73
CA ARG A 213 -8.48 -14.48 -32.53
C ARG A 213 -8.54 -13.47 -31.39
N TYR A 214 -8.75 -13.94 -30.19
CA TYR A 214 -8.60 -13.10 -29.02
C TYR A 214 -7.12 -12.92 -28.70
N VAL A 215 -6.69 -11.66 -28.67
CA VAL A 215 -5.33 -11.24 -28.32
C VAL A 215 -5.39 -10.43 -27.05
N GLU A 216 -4.46 -10.69 -26.16
CA GLU A 216 -4.31 -9.94 -24.92
C GLU A 216 -3.39 -8.74 -25.16
N PHE A 217 -3.86 -7.57 -24.76
CA PHE A 217 -3.14 -6.31 -24.87
C PHE A 217 -2.84 -5.78 -23.47
N LEU A 218 -1.64 -5.21 -23.31
CA LEU A 218 -1.28 -4.35 -22.19
C LEU A 218 -1.04 -2.95 -22.72
N TRP A 219 -2.00 -2.08 -22.47
CA TRP A 219 -1.91 -0.69 -22.86
C TRP A 219 -1.37 0.16 -21.71
N THR A 220 -0.27 0.86 -21.94
CA THR A 220 0.38 1.72 -20.98
C THR A 220 0.46 3.14 -21.51
N PRO A 221 -0.55 3.99 -21.28
CA PRO A 221 -0.56 5.38 -21.72
C PRO A 221 0.58 6.15 -21.07
N LYS A 222 1.12 7.13 -21.78
CA LYS A 222 2.30 7.91 -21.39
C LYS A 222 2.04 9.40 -21.55
N GLY A 223 2.90 10.22 -20.95
CA GLY A 223 2.88 11.68 -21.15
C GLY A 223 2.19 12.46 -20.04
N PHE A 224 1.83 11.80 -18.94
CA PHE A 224 1.23 12.47 -17.79
C PHE A 224 2.32 13.10 -16.91
N THR A 225 2.08 14.33 -16.49
CA THR A 225 2.97 15.10 -15.63
C THR A 225 2.52 15.09 -14.16
N ASP A 226 1.22 14.89 -13.93
CA ASP A 226 0.58 14.98 -12.62
C ASP A 226 -0.70 14.12 -12.57
N THR A 227 -1.26 13.99 -11.38
CA THR A 227 -2.50 13.24 -11.12
C THR A 227 -3.68 13.78 -11.93
N LYS A 228 -3.77 15.10 -12.08
CA LYS A 228 -4.87 15.74 -12.81
C LYS A 228 -4.85 15.35 -14.29
N SER A 229 -3.68 15.37 -14.94
CA SER A 229 -3.55 15.01 -16.36
C SER A 229 -3.99 13.58 -16.64
N VAL A 230 -3.70 12.64 -15.75
CA VAL A 230 -4.17 11.25 -15.85
C VAL A 230 -5.68 11.16 -15.69
N LEU A 231 -6.24 11.85 -14.68
CA LEU A 231 -7.68 11.83 -14.43
C LEU A 231 -8.47 12.50 -15.57
N ASP A 232 -7.94 13.55 -16.16
CA ASP A 232 -8.55 14.21 -17.30
C ASP A 232 -8.50 13.31 -18.54
N PHE A 233 -7.39 12.62 -18.78
CA PHE A 233 -7.28 11.60 -19.83
C PHE A 233 -8.31 10.47 -19.68
N LEU A 234 -8.58 9.99 -18.46
CA LEU A 234 -9.60 8.95 -18.22
C LEU A 234 -11.03 9.44 -18.50
N LYS A 235 -11.26 10.75 -18.58
CA LYS A 235 -12.55 11.36 -18.94
C LYS A 235 -12.71 11.64 -20.44
N GLU A 236 -11.65 11.50 -21.23
CA GLU A 236 -11.73 11.64 -22.68
C GLU A 236 -12.74 10.65 -23.26
N PRO A 237 -13.53 11.03 -24.27
CA PRO A 237 -14.63 10.19 -24.77
C PRO A 237 -14.22 8.78 -25.15
N GLU A 238 -13.11 8.61 -25.86
CA GLU A 238 -12.62 7.31 -26.31
C GLU A 238 -12.11 6.46 -25.11
N THR A 239 -11.37 7.08 -24.20
CA THR A 239 -10.87 6.40 -23.00
C THR A 239 -12.03 6.03 -22.07
N GLY A 240 -12.98 6.94 -21.88
CA GLY A 240 -14.18 6.72 -21.07
C GLY A 240 -15.03 5.57 -21.64
N ALA A 241 -15.21 5.49 -22.97
CA ALA A 241 -15.90 4.39 -23.61
C ALA A 241 -15.20 3.04 -23.39
N LEU A 242 -13.87 2.99 -23.54
CA LEU A 242 -13.08 1.78 -23.25
C LEU A 242 -13.21 1.35 -21.77
N MET A 243 -13.17 2.29 -20.83
CA MET A 243 -13.35 1.98 -19.40
C MET A 243 -14.75 1.47 -19.10
N GLN A 244 -15.77 2.00 -19.76
CA GLN A 244 -17.16 1.55 -19.59
C GLN A 244 -17.37 0.14 -20.16
N GLU A 245 -16.81 -0.15 -21.32
CA GLU A 245 -16.84 -1.50 -21.90
C GLU A 245 -16.13 -2.51 -21.01
N GLY A 246 -14.93 -2.15 -20.52
CA GLY A 246 -14.17 -2.98 -19.58
C GLY A 246 -14.95 -3.28 -18.30
N ARG A 247 -15.68 -2.31 -17.76
CA ARG A 247 -16.55 -2.50 -16.59
C ARG A 247 -17.68 -3.48 -16.89
N SER A 248 -18.31 -3.36 -18.05
CA SER A 248 -19.38 -4.29 -18.47
C SER A 248 -18.87 -5.73 -18.59
N VAL A 249 -17.63 -5.92 -19.03
CA VAL A 249 -16.98 -7.25 -19.09
C VAL A 249 -16.77 -7.83 -17.68
N GLU A 250 -16.32 -7.03 -16.74
CA GLU A 250 -16.14 -7.48 -15.35
C GLU A 250 -17.47 -7.81 -14.66
N ASP A 251 -18.50 -6.98 -14.88
CA ASP A 251 -19.83 -7.22 -14.34
C ASP A 251 -20.41 -8.54 -14.88
N TRP A 252 -20.25 -8.78 -16.19
CA TRP A 252 -20.65 -10.05 -16.81
C TRP A 252 -19.88 -11.25 -16.24
N ALA A 253 -18.55 -11.14 -16.12
CA ALA A 253 -17.71 -12.20 -15.57
C ALA A 253 -18.08 -12.53 -14.11
N LYS A 254 -18.40 -11.50 -13.31
CA LYS A 254 -18.88 -11.66 -11.94
C LYS A 254 -20.20 -12.39 -11.87
N GLU A 255 -21.14 -12.07 -12.77
CA GLU A 255 -22.44 -12.72 -12.83
C GLU A 255 -22.30 -14.22 -13.19
N GLU A 256 -21.46 -14.56 -14.17
CA GLU A 256 -21.15 -15.94 -14.55
C GLU A 256 -20.57 -16.76 -13.38
N VAL A 257 -19.67 -16.15 -12.59
CA VAL A 257 -19.11 -16.82 -11.40
C VAL A 257 -20.18 -17.05 -10.35
N LEU A 258 -21.07 -16.07 -10.10
CA LEU A 258 -22.16 -16.23 -9.14
C LEU A 258 -23.14 -17.32 -9.56
N GLN A 259 -23.53 -17.35 -10.82
CA GLN A 259 -24.39 -18.42 -11.37
C GLN A 259 -23.72 -19.79 -11.24
N THR A 260 -22.42 -19.88 -11.52
CA THR A 260 -21.66 -21.12 -11.35
C THR A 260 -21.68 -21.61 -9.89
N LEU A 261 -21.48 -20.68 -8.93
CA LEU A 261 -21.53 -20.99 -7.50
C LEU A 261 -22.93 -21.41 -7.05
N GLU A 262 -23.97 -20.77 -7.55
CA GLU A 262 -25.37 -21.19 -7.27
C GLU A 262 -25.65 -22.60 -7.76
N VAL A 263 -25.25 -22.94 -8.99
CA VAL A 263 -25.38 -24.28 -9.54
C VAL A 263 -24.57 -25.29 -8.73
N PHE A 264 -23.34 -24.93 -8.32
CA PHE A 264 -22.53 -25.80 -7.48
C PHE A 264 -23.18 -26.04 -6.12
N ASN A 265 -23.67 -25.02 -5.45
CA ASN A 265 -24.33 -25.13 -4.16
C ASN A 265 -25.63 -25.97 -4.25
N ALA A 266 -26.41 -25.79 -5.32
CA ALA A 266 -27.67 -26.49 -5.50
C ALA A 266 -27.51 -27.99 -5.84
N LYS A 267 -26.44 -28.35 -6.58
CA LYS A 267 -26.29 -29.71 -7.12
C LYS A 267 -25.17 -30.54 -6.50
N HIS A 268 -24.05 -29.89 -6.17
CA HIS A 268 -22.81 -30.59 -5.81
C HIS A 268 -22.44 -30.49 -4.34
N ALA A 269 -22.76 -29.39 -3.66
CA ALA A 269 -22.37 -29.21 -2.26
C ALA A 269 -22.93 -30.31 -1.35
N ALA A 270 -24.22 -30.66 -1.51
CA ALA A 270 -24.86 -31.72 -0.72
C ALA A 270 -24.31 -33.14 -1.01
N GLU A 271 -23.92 -33.41 -2.24
CA GLU A 271 -23.30 -34.69 -2.64
C GLU A 271 -21.90 -34.82 -2.04
N ILE A 272 -21.09 -33.73 -2.12
CA ILE A 272 -19.74 -33.67 -1.54
C ILE A 272 -19.81 -33.80 -0.02
N ALA A 273 -20.72 -33.07 0.64
CA ALA A 273 -20.91 -33.13 2.08
C ALA A 273 -21.21 -34.56 2.54
N LYS A 274 -22.08 -35.27 1.80
CA LYS A 274 -22.43 -36.66 2.09
C LYS A 274 -21.29 -37.64 1.85
N GLU A 275 -20.53 -37.46 0.77
CA GLU A 275 -19.42 -38.35 0.40
C GLU A 275 -18.21 -38.17 1.36
N TRP A 276 -17.91 -36.95 1.78
CA TRP A 276 -16.71 -36.61 2.57
C TRP A 276 -17.01 -36.43 4.06
N GLY A 277 -18.28 -36.48 4.49
CA GLY A 277 -18.69 -36.28 5.89
C GLY A 277 -18.38 -34.86 6.42
N ILE A 278 -18.41 -33.84 5.56
CA ILE A 278 -18.11 -32.45 5.86
C ILE A 278 -19.43 -31.68 5.92
N GLU A 279 -19.62 -30.82 6.92
CA GLU A 279 -20.68 -29.80 6.90
C GLU A 279 -20.30 -28.68 5.95
N VAL A 280 -21.14 -28.44 4.94
CA VAL A 280 -20.97 -27.36 3.93
C VAL A 280 -22.06 -26.32 4.13
#